data_acbe92e6049367e6225a61d727c5e04a
#
_entry.id   acbe92e6049367e6225a61d727c5e04a
#
_cell.length_a   1.000
_cell.length_b   1.000
_cell.length_c   1.000
_cell.angle_alpha   90.00
_cell.angle_beta   90.00
_cell.angle_gamma   90.00
#
_symmetry.space_group_name_H-M   'P 1'
#
loop_
_entity.id
_entity.type
_entity.pdbx_description
1 polymer ?
#
loop_
_entity_poly.entity_id
_entity_poly.type
_entity_poly.pdbx_seq_one_letter_code
_entity_poly.pdbx_strand_id
1 'polypeptide(L)'
;MKQFKRFGLVVVALLCTVAMAFAAKPNIHILATGGTIAGTGSSATGTSYTAGQVAIGALLDAVPEIKDIANVTGEQIVRIGSQDMNDEVWLTLAKKINELLKRPDIDGIVITHGTDTMEETAYFLNLT
;
A
#
# COMPACT_ATOMS: atom_id res chain seq x y z
N MET A 1 -34.54 18.52 35.07
CA MET A 1 -34.19 18.69 33.61
C MET A 1 -32.69 18.74 33.32
N LYS A 2 -31.83 19.44 34.09
CA LYS A 2 -30.38 19.50 33.85
C LYS A 2 -29.63 18.17 34.02
N GLN A 3 -30.04 17.34 34.97
CA GLN A 3 -29.46 16.01 35.23
C GLN A 3 -29.72 15.03 34.06
N PHE A 4 -30.95 15.02 33.52
CA PHE A 4 -31.32 14.16 32.39
C PHE A 4 -30.54 14.48 31.11
N LYS A 5 -30.26 15.77 30.84
CA LYS A 5 -29.44 16.19 29.68
C LYS A 5 -27.99 15.74 29.83
N ARG A 6 -27.42 15.77 31.06
CA ARG A 6 -26.06 15.31 31.33
C ARG A 6 -25.93 13.79 31.18
N PHE A 7 -26.92 13.04 31.66
CA PHE A 7 -26.95 11.58 31.52
C PHE A 7 -27.04 11.17 30.03
N GLY A 8 -27.90 11.82 29.25
CA GLY A 8 -27.98 11.59 27.79
C GLY A 8 -26.67 11.89 27.07
N LEU A 9 -25.97 12.96 27.44
CA LEU A 9 -24.68 13.32 26.81
C LEU A 9 -23.58 12.26 27.11
N VAL A 10 -23.54 11.75 28.34
CA VAL A 10 -22.58 10.70 28.74
C VAL A 10 -22.85 9.39 28.01
N VAL A 11 -24.13 9.00 27.88
CA VAL A 11 -24.51 7.77 27.14
C VAL A 11 -24.15 7.89 25.65
N VAL A 12 -24.38 9.05 25.01
CA VAL A 12 -23.99 9.29 23.61
C VAL A 12 -22.46 9.26 23.46
N ALA A 13 -21.71 9.89 24.36
CA ALA A 13 -20.25 9.84 24.35
C ALA A 13 -19.70 8.42 24.50
N LEU A 14 -20.30 7.61 25.40
CA LEU A 14 -19.93 6.21 25.60
C LEU A 14 -20.23 5.36 24.37
N LEU A 15 -21.38 5.57 23.71
CA LEU A 15 -21.75 4.89 22.46
C LEU A 15 -20.79 5.24 21.31
N CYS A 16 -20.36 6.50 21.22
CA CYS A 16 -19.36 6.91 20.22
C CYS A 16 -17.99 6.26 20.45
N THR A 17 -17.55 6.11 21.71
CA THR A 17 -16.26 5.45 22.00
C THR A 17 -16.29 3.96 21.69
N VAL A 18 -17.40 3.28 21.93
CA VAL A 18 -17.56 1.85 21.59
C VAL A 18 -17.59 1.64 20.06
N ALA A 19 -18.20 2.55 19.30
CA ALA A 19 -18.22 2.47 17.84
C ALA A 19 -16.81 2.59 17.22
N MET A 20 -15.91 3.35 17.83
CA MET A 20 -14.51 3.46 17.38
C MET A 20 -13.69 2.18 17.64
N ALA A 21 -14.08 1.36 18.63
CA ALA A 21 -13.37 0.12 18.96
C ALA A 21 -13.59 -1.04 17.96
N PHE A 22 -14.58 -0.90 17.07
CA PHE A 22 -14.92 -1.90 16.04
C PHE A 22 -14.67 -1.39 14.61
N ALA A 23 -13.78 -0.43 14.43
CA ALA A 23 -13.39 -0.01 13.09
C ALA A 23 -12.78 -1.22 12.34
N ALA A 24 -13.39 -1.59 11.22
CA ALA A 24 -12.84 -2.64 10.37
C ALA A 24 -11.44 -2.23 9.88
N LYS A 25 -10.55 -3.22 9.73
CA LYS A 25 -9.22 -2.97 9.16
C LYS A 25 -9.38 -2.41 7.75
N PRO A 26 -8.60 -1.39 7.35
CA PRO A 26 -8.64 -0.87 6.00
C PRO A 26 -8.16 -1.93 4.99
N ASN A 27 -8.74 -1.91 3.81
CA ASN A 27 -8.35 -2.75 2.69
C ASN A 27 -7.32 -2.01 1.84
N ILE A 28 -6.08 -2.45 1.88
CA ILE A 28 -4.96 -1.84 1.17
C ILE A 28 -4.54 -2.73 0.00
N HIS A 29 -4.42 -2.13 -1.19
CA HIS A 29 -3.93 -2.82 -2.37
C HIS A 29 -2.53 -2.34 -2.75
N ILE A 30 -1.57 -3.27 -2.85
CA ILE A 30 -0.18 -2.96 -3.17
C ILE A 30 0.09 -3.26 -4.65
N LEU A 31 0.59 -2.27 -5.38
CA LEU A 31 1.07 -2.39 -6.75
C LEU A 31 2.60 -2.46 -6.75
N ALA A 32 3.15 -3.59 -7.15
CA ALA A 32 4.59 -3.80 -7.13
C ALA A 32 5.20 -3.57 -8.51
N THR A 33 6.20 -2.69 -8.58
CA THR A 33 6.96 -2.43 -9.81
C THR A 33 8.33 -3.14 -9.86
N GLY A 34 8.74 -3.74 -8.74
CA GLY A 34 10.07 -4.33 -8.58
C GLY A 34 10.97 -3.44 -7.74
N GLY A 35 12.11 -3.03 -8.28
CA GLY A 35 13.06 -2.15 -7.62
C GLY A 35 13.85 -2.83 -6.49
N THR A 36 14.48 -2.02 -5.67
CA THR A 36 15.41 -2.42 -4.62
C THR A 36 14.76 -3.30 -3.55
N ILE A 37 13.54 -2.99 -3.13
CA ILE A 37 12.80 -3.76 -2.12
C ILE A 37 12.53 -5.21 -2.58
N ALA A 38 12.41 -5.41 -3.90
CA ALA A 38 12.20 -6.72 -4.53
C ALA A 38 13.50 -7.33 -5.07
N GLY A 39 14.66 -6.86 -4.62
CA GLY A 39 15.96 -7.34 -5.07
C GLY A 39 16.43 -8.58 -4.30
N THR A 40 17.21 -9.40 -4.99
CA THR A 40 17.89 -10.56 -4.39
C THR A 40 19.40 -10.44 -4.57
N GLY A 41 20.15 -10.76 -3.52
CA GLY A 41 21.60 -10.94 -3.56
C GLY A 41 21.97 -12.41 -3.46
N SER A 42 23.08 -12.83 -4.06
CA SER A 42 23.58 -14.20 -3.99
C SER A 42 24.10 -14.58 -2.59
N SER A 43 24.40 -13.61 -1.77
CA SER A 43 24.75 -13.79 -0.36
C SER A 43 24.69 -12.45 0.39
N ALA A 44 24.63 -12.49 1.73
CA ALA A 44 24.67 -11.28 2.58
C ALA A 44 25.94 -10.42 2.40
N THR A 45 27.00 -11.00 1.84
CA THR A 45 28.29 -10.34 1.61
C THR A 45 28.69 -10.29 0.13
N GLY A 46 27.83 -10.80 -0.77
CA GLY A 46 28.09 -10.84 -2.21
C GLY A 46 27.80 -9.49 -2.89
N THR A 47 28.59 -9.17 -3.91
CA THR A 47 28.45 -7.92 -4.70
C THR A 47 27.41 -8.02 -5.81
N SER A 48 26.86 -9.22 -6.08
CA SER A 48 25.83 -9.42 -7.11
C SER A 48 24.43 -9.22 -6.50
N TYR A 49 23.81 -8.12 -6.86
CA TYR A 49 22.44 -7.75 -6.51
C TYR A 49 21.61 -7.60 -7.78
N THR A 50 20.43 -8.22 -7.83
CA THR A 50 19.51 -8.06 -8.95
C THR A 50 18.19 -7.52 -8.44
N ALA A 51 17.83 -6.30 -8.85
CA ALA A 51 16.58 -5.64 -8.49
C ALA A 51 15.37 -6.35 -9.11
N GLY A 52 14.20 -6.22 -8.47
CA GLY A 52 12.92 -6.64 -9.04
C GLY A 52 12.64 -8.15 -9.08
N GLN A 53 13.47 -9.00 -8.46
CA GLN A 53 13.35 -10.46 -8.58
C GLN A 53 12.28 -11.07 -7.65
N VAL A 54 12.01 -10.45 -6.52
CA VAL A 54 11.06 -10.98 -5.52
C VAL A 54 9.64 -10.59 -5.88
N ALA A 55 8.76 -11.57 -5.97
CA ALA A 55 7.34 -11.32 -6.22
C ALA A 55 6.64 -10.69 -5.00
N ILE A 56 5.59 -9.92 -5.24
CA ILE A 56 4.84 -9.22 -4.18
C ILE A 56 4.36 -10.16 -3.06
N GLY A 57 3.96 -11.38 -3.38
CA GLY A 57 3.53 -12.36 -2.37
C GLY A 57 4.61 -12.63 -1.33
N ALA A 58 5.85 -12.86 -1.76
CA ALA A 58 6.97 -13.09 -0.85
C ALA A 58 7.32 -11.85 -0.01
N LEU A 59 7.12 -10.64 -0.52
CA LEU A 59 7.30 -9.41 0.25
C LEU A 59 6.24 -9.30 1.36
N LEU A 60 4.98 -9.64 1.06
CA LEU A 60 3.89 -9.64 2.05
C LEU A 60 4.08 -10.72 3.12
N ASP A 61 4.59 -11.88 2.73
CA ASP A 61 4.88 -12.96 3.67
C ASP A 61 6.06 -12.66 4.60
N ALA A 62 6.95 -11.76 4.18
CA ALA A 62 8.10 -11.31 4.98
C ALA A 62 7.70 -10.33 6.11
N VAL A 63 6.48 -9.75 6.06
CA VAL A 63 5.98 -8.79 7.06
C VAL A 63 4.59 -9.22 7.54
N PRO A 64 4.48 -10.35 8.29
CA PRO A 64 3.20 -10.90 8.70
C PRO A 64 2.38 -9.96 9.60
N GLU A 65 3.04 -9.06 10.34
CA GLU A 65 2.43 -8.09 11.24
C GLU A 65 1.54 -7.07 10.52
N ILE A 66 1.72 -6.89 9.21
CA ILE A 66 0.87 -5.99 8.42
C ILE A 66 -0.60 -6.43 8.47
N LYS A 67 -0.86 -7.74 8.64
CA LYS A 67 -2.19 -8.31 8.76
C LYS A 67 -2.92 -7.89 10.05
N ASP A 68 -2.18 -7.38 11.04
CA ASP A 68 -2.78 -6.90 12.30
C ASP A 68 -3.41 -5.52 12.13
N ILE A 69 -2.93 -4.73 11.17
CA ILE A 69 -3.35 -3.34 10.96
C ILE A 69 -4.20 -3.13 9.70
N ALA A 70 -4.07 -3.99 8.67
CA ALA A 70 -4.79 -3.86 7.41
C ALA A 70 -5.08 -5.21 6.76
N ASN A 71 -6.13 -5.27 5.93
CA ASN A 71 -6.34 -6.34 4.97
C ASN A 71 -5.56 -6.00 3.72
N VAL A 72 -4.45 -6.69 3.48
CA VAL A 72 -3.53 -6.36 2.40
C VAL A 72 -3.63 -7.37 1.27
N THR A 73 -3.77 -6.86 0.05
CA THR A 73 -3.66 -7.60 -1.20
C THR A 73 -2.58 -6.98 -2.07
N GLY A 74 -2.06 -7.71 -3.04
CA GLY A 74 -1.01 -7.17 -3.91
C GLY A 74 -1.07 -7.72 -5.33
N GLU A 75 -0.65 -6.88 -6.28
CA GLU A 75 -0.53 -7.22 -7.69
C GLU A 75 0.84 -6.79 -8.22
N GLN A 76 1.45 -7.66 -9.02
CA GLN A 76 2.71 -7.35 -9.69
C GLN A 76 2.43 -6.67 -11.02
N ILE A 77 2.80 -5.40 -11.15
CA ILE A 77 2.66 -4.64 -12.39
C ILE A 77 3.82 -4.98 -13.34
N VAL A 78 5.04 -4.81 -12.86
CA VAL A 78 6.29 -5.15 -13.57
C VAL A 78 7.33 -5.65 -12.58
N ARG A 79 8.43 -6.24 -13.10
CA ARG A 79 9.59 -6.68 -12.32
C ARG A 79 10.85 -6.11 -12.94
N ILE A 80 11.10 -4.84 -12.69
CA ILE A 80 12.25 -4.12 -13.27
C ILE A 80 13.04 -3.41 -12.17
N GLY A 81 14.28 -3.05 -12.46
CA GLY A 81 14.99 -2.03 -11.73
C GLY A 81 14.35 -0.67 -12.00
N SER A 82 14.40 0.25 -11.07
CA SER A 82 13.76 1.56 -11.25
C SER A 82 14.42 2.40 -12.36
N GLN A 83 15.69 2.15 -12.66
CA GLN A 83 16.38 2.76 -13.79
C GLN A 83 15.77 2.38 -15.16
N ASP A 84 14.98 1.32 -15.23
CA ASP A 84 14.32 0.83 -16.45
C ASP A 84 12.87 1.30 -16.58
N MET A 85 12.42 2.20 -15.68
CA MET A 85 11.09 2.82 -15.76
C MET A 85 10.96 3.61 -17.06
N ASN A 86 9.75 3.57 -17.63
CA ASN A 86 9.46 4.22 -18.91
C ASN A 86 7.97 4.59 -19.01
N ASP A 87 7.60 5.31 -20.04
CA ASP A 87 6.24 5.83 -20.26
C ASP A 87 5.19 4.72 -20.29
N GLU A 88 5.49 3.55 -20.86
CA GLU A 88 4.55 2.43 -20.93
C GLU A 88 4.22 1.88 -19.55
N VAL A 89 5.23 1.74 -18.70
CA VAL A 89 5.06 1.30 -17.31
C VAL A 89 4.28 2.34 -16.51
N TRP A 90 4.60 3.62 -16.65
CA TRP A 90 3.87 4.71 -15.96
C TRP A 90 2.40 4.76 -16.38
N LEU A 91 2.11 4.65 -17.68
CA LEU A 91 0.74 4.64 -18.18
C LEU A 91 -0.04 3.40 -17.71
N THR A 92 0.62 2.24 -17.66
CA THR A 92 0.03 1.01 -17.14
C THR A 92 -0.30 1.15 -15.66
N LEU A 93 0.62 1.70 -14.87
CA LEU A 93 0.45 1.96 -13.45
C LEU A 93 -0.71 2.95 -13.20
N ALA A 94 -0.75 4.07 -13.92
CA ALA A 94 -1.81 5.07 -13.78
C ALA A 94 -3.19 4.51 -14.16
N LYS A 95 -3.30 3.73 -15.24
CA LYS A 95 -4.55 3.06 -15.62
C LYS A 95 -5.02 2.11 -14.53
N LYS A 96 -4.11 1.29 -13.98
CA LYS A 96 -4.44 0.36 -12.90
C LYS A 96 -4.90 1.08 -11.64
N ILE A 97 -4.22 2.15 -11.24
CA ILE A 97 -4.64 2.98 -10.11
C ILE A 97 -6.05 3.53 -10.33
N ASN A 98 -6.33 4.09 -11.51
CA ASN A 98 -7.65 4.63 -11.85
C ASN A 98 -8.76 3.56 -11.88
N GLU A 99 -8.44 2.30 -12.18
CA GLU A 99 -9.37 1.17 -12.05
C GLU A 99 -9.66 0.85 -10.58
N LEU A 100 -8.62 0.76 -9.77
CA LEU A 100 -8.72 0.43 -8.35
C LEU A 100 -9.44 1.50 -7.54
N LEU A 101 -9.23 2.79 -7.85
CA LEU A 101 -9.91 3.92 -7.19
C LEU A 101 -11.43 3.93 -7.41
N LYS A 102 -11.93 3.22 -8.41
CA LYS A 102 -13.39 3.06 -8.63
C LYS A 102 -14.00 1.96 -7.77
N ARG A 103 -13.20 1.17 -7.10
CA ARG A 103 -13.64 0.04 -6.28
C ARG A 103 -13.95 0.50 -4.86
N PRO A 104 -15.19 0.30 -4.37
CA PRO A 104 -15.60 0.72 -3.03
C PRO A 104 -15.01 -0.16 -1.91
N ASP A 105 -14.40 -1.28 -2.26
CA ASP A 105 -13.77 -2.23 -1.34
C ASP A 105 -12.26 -1.99 -1.15
N ILE A 106 -11.69 -0.93 -1.72
CA ILE A 106 -10.30 -0.52 -1.56
C ILE A 106 -10.24 0.84 -0.87
N ASP A 107 -9.61 0.89 0.30
CA ASP A 107 -9.46 2.11 1.10
C ASP A 107 -8.15 2.85 0.76
N GLY A 108 -7.15 2.15 0.24
CA GLY A 108 -5.88 2.76 -0.13
C GLY A 108 -5.04 1.91 -1.07
N ILE A 109 -4.17 2.60 -1.82
CA ILE A 109 -3.22 1.98 -2.76
C ILE A 109 -1.81 2.35 -2.34
N VAL A 110 -0.92 1.36 -2.29
CA VAL A 110 0.51 1.54 -2.03
C VAL A 110 1.28 1.03 -3.24
N ILE A 111 2.32 1.77 -3.65
CA ILE A 111 3.18 1.37 -4.76
C ILE A 111 4.57 1.08 -4.19
N THR A 112 5.09 -0.13 -4.42
CA THR A 112 6.49 -0.43 -4.11
C THR A 112 7.34 -0.14 -5.34
N HIS A 113 8.47 0.54 -5.11
CA HIS A 113 9.30 1.08 -6.18
C HIS A 113 10.79 1.03 -5.82
N GLY A 114 11.67 1.10 -6.82
CA GLY A 114 13.09 1.30 -6.59
C GLY A 114 13.42 2.79 -6.40
N THR A 115 14.61 3.07 -5.88
CA THR A 115 15.01 4.40 -5.45
C THR A 115 15.48 5.33 -6.57
N ASP A 116 15.88 4.79 -7.74
CA ASP A 116 16.54 5.59 -8.80
C ASP A 116 15.59 6.58 -9.48
N THR A 117 14.30 6.22 -9.63
CA THR A 117 13.29 7.03 -10.33
C THR A 117 11.98 7.13 -9.55
N MET A 118 12.03 6.99 -8.23
CA MET A 118 10.84 7.03 -7.39
C MET A 118 10.16 8.41 -7.43
N GLU A 119 10.94 9.47 -7.44
CA GLU A 119 10.44 10.84 -7.49
C GLU A 119 9.76 11.16 -8.81
N GLU A 120 10.27 10.69 -9.95
CA GLU A 120 9.63 10.90 -11.25
C GLU A 120 8.29 10.16 -11.32
N THR A 121 8.26 8.91 -10.84
CA THR A 121 7.02 8.13 -10.77
C THR A 121 6.01 8.78 -9.84
N ALA A 122 6.44 9.23 -8.66
CA ALA A 122 5.56 9.91 -7.71
C ALA A 122 5.03 11.24 -8.28
N TYR A 123 5.89 12.01 -8.94
CA TYR A 123 5.50 13.27 -9.58
C TYR A 123 4.49 13.05 -10.71
N PHE A 124 4.75 12.07 -11.59
CA PHE A 124 3.83 11.70 -12.66
C PHE A 124 2.45 11.32 -12.10
N LEU A 125 2.39 10.44 -11.10
CA LEU A 125 1.13 10.00 -10.51
C LEU A 125 0.39 11.10 -9.74
N ASN A 126 1.11 12.09 -9.23
CA ASN A 126 0.49 13.25 -8.56
C ASN A 126 -0.19 14.22 -9.55
N LEU A 127 0.18 14.17 -10.83
CA LEU A 127 -0.38 15.03 -11.89
C LEU A 127 -1.50 14.36 -12.70
N THR A 128 -1.68 13.06 -12.60
CA THR A 128 -2.61 12.27 -13.41
C THR A 128 -3.71 11.64 -12.58
#